data_d3a12b2b9712ac3aed424e5feace5104
#
_entry.id   d3a12b2b9712ac3aed424e5feace5104
#
_cell.length_a   1.000
_cell.length_b   1.000
_cell.length_c   1.000
_cell.angle_alpha   90.00
_cell.angle_beta   90.00
_cell.angle_gamma   90.00
#
_symmetry.space_group_name_H-M   'P 1'
#
loop_
_entity.id
_entity.type
_entity.pdbx_description
1 polymer ?
#
loop_
_entity_poly.entity_id
_entity_poly.type
_entity_poly.pdbx_seq_one_letter_code
_entity_poly.pdbx_strand_id
1 'polypeptide(L)'
;VAGAEGEAVSAIKIAAELIKNFEGCRLKAYPDPGSGGDPWTIGWGATGPGIRRGVVWTQAQADGRLATDLVGYEAGVVKALGGAPATDSQRGALISMAYNIGTGALASSTLIKKHKAGDYAGAAAEFARWNK
;
A
#
# COMPACT_ATOMS: atom_id res chain seq x y z
N VAL A 1 -10.19 2.52 23.81
CA VAL A 1 -10.35 3.67 22.91
C VAL A 1 -9.01 4.03 22.30
N ALA A 2 -8.02 4.32 23.12
CA ALA A 2 -6.68 4.61 22.63
C ALA A 2 -6.09 3.42 21.88
N GLY A 3 -6.45 2.20 22.27
CA GLY A 3 -6.01 0.99 21.61
C GLY A 3 -6.50 0.87 20.17
N ALA A 4 -7.77 1.20 19.91
CA ALA A 4 -8.36 1.13 18.57
C ALA A 4 -7.72 2.14 17.63
N GLU A 5 -7.52 3.37 18.10
CA GLU A 5 -6.87 4.41 17.32
C GLU A 5 -5.40 4.06 17.08
N GLY A 6 -4.71 3.55 18.09
CA GLY A 6 -3.34 3.10 17.97
C GLY A 6 -3.18 1.95 17.00
N GLU A 7 -4.13 1.02 16.96
CA GLU A 7 -4.12 -0.09 16.03
C GLU A 7 -4.23 0.39 14.59
N ALA A 8 -5.16 1.29 14.29
CA ALA A 8 -5.33 1.82 12.94
C ALA A 8 -4.07 2.56 12.47
N VAL A 9 -3.49 3.41 13.33
CA VAL A 9 -2.26 4.13 13.03
C VAL A 9 -1.10 3.14 12.86
N SER A 10 -1.04 2.11 13.73
CA SER A 10 0.02 1.09 13.65
C SER A 10 -0.02 0.32 12.33
N ALA A 11 -1.20 -0.05 11.86
CA ALA A 11 -1.34 -0.77 10.60
C ALA A 11 -0.86 0.08 9.41
N ILE A 12 -1.26 1.35 9.36
CA ILE A 12 -0.82 2.28 8.31
C ILE A 12 0.69 2.51 8.39
N LYS A 13 1.22 2.66 9.61
CA LYS A 13 2.66 2.85 9.80
C LYS A 13 3.44 1.64 9.35
N ILE A 14 2.98 0.44 9.67
CA ILE A 14 3.59 -0.81 9.21
C ILE A 14 3.59 -0.86 7.69
N ALA A 15 2.45 -0.55 7.07
CA ALA A 15 2.34 -0.52 5.61
C ALA A 15 3.30 0.48 4.99
N ALA A 16 3.40 1.69 5.55
CA ALA A 16 4.30 2.71 5.06
C ALA A 16 5.76 2.25 5.12
N GLU A 17 6.16 1.63 6.21
CA GLU A 17 7.52 1.12 6.36
C GLU A 17 7.82 0.01 5.36
N LEU A 18 6.88 -0.91 5.14
CA LEU A 18 7.03 -1.96 4.13
C LEU A 18 7.19 -1.36 2.74
N ILE A 19 6.35 -0.39 2.39
CA ILE A 19 6.41 0.27 1.09
C ILE A 19 7.75 0.98 0.91
N LYS A 20 8.22 1.70 1.92
CA LYS A 20 9.48 2.42 1.86
C LYS A 20 10.69 1.49 1.71
N ASN A 21 10.59 0.25 2.18
CA ASN A 21 11.64 -0.74 2.00
C ASN A 21 11.74 -1.27 0.57
N PHE A 22 10.64 -1.22 -0.19
CA PHE A 22 10.61 -1.74 -1.57
C PHE A 22 10.63 -0.66 -2.61
N GLU A 23 9.95 0.47 -2.36
CA GLU A 23 9.87 1.58 -3.29
C GLU A 23 10.98 2.58 -3.04
N GLY A 24 11.63 3.06 -4.09
CA GLY A 24 12.48 4.22 -3.99
C GLY A 24 11.64 5.49 -3.88
N CYS A 25 12.16 6.50 -3.21
CA CYS A 25 11.51 7.81 -3.19
C CYS A 25 12.15 8.72 -4.23
N ARG A 26 11.33 9.25 -5.13
CA ARG A 26 11.78 10.21 -6.15
C ARG A 26 11.10 11.53 -5.89
N LEU A 27 11.89 12.57 -5.69
CA LEU A 27 11.37 13.92 -5.43
C LEU A 27 11.11 14.72 -6.71
N LYS A 28 11.51 14.19 -7.86
CA LYS A 28 11.23 14.78 -9.16
C LYS A 28 10.43 13.78 -9.99
N ALA A 29 9.34 14.23 -10.60
CA ALA A 29 8.48 13.37 -11.42
C ALA A 29 9.28 12.72 -12.55
N TYR A 30 9.04 11.46 -12.78
CA TYR A 30 9.67 10.68 -13.84
C TYR A 30 8.61 9.96 -14.67
N PRO A 31 8.91 9.75 -15.97
CA PRO A 31 7.94 9.12 -16.87
C PRO A 31 7.91 7.61 -16.66
N ASP A 32 6.82 6.99 -17.11
CA ASP A 32 6.75 5.54 -17.18
C ASP A 32 7.84 5.02 -18.13
N PRO A 33 8.68 4.08 -17.68
CA PRO A 33 9.77 3.56 -18.53
C PRO A 33 9.29 2.93 -19.84
N GLY A 34 8.10 2.33 -19.84
CA GLY A 34 7.58 1.66 -21.01
C GLY A 34 7.09 2.61 -22.09
N SER A 35 6.46 3.73 -21.69
CA SER A 35 5.88 4.69 -22.63
C SER A 35 6.71 5.95 -22.82
N GLY A 36 7.58 6.27 -21.88
CA GLY A 36 8.34 7.52 -21.89
C GLY A 36 7.48 8.73 -21.51
N GLY A 37 6.24 8.51 -21.07
CA GLY A 37 5.30 9.54 -20.69
C GLY A 37 4.41 9.09 -19.54
N ASP A 38 3.10 9.20 -19.72
CA ASP A 38 2.13 8.81 -18.67
C ASP A 38 2.17 7.31 -18.38
N PRO A 39 1.91 6.91 -17.14
CA PRO A 39 1.72 7.78 -16.00
C PRO A 39 3.06 8.33 -15.45
N TRP A 40 3.11 9.64 -15.23
CA TRP A 40 4.22 10.26 -14.52
C TRP A 40 4.10 9.90 -13.04
N THR A 41 5.23 9.64 -12.41
CA THR A 41 5.29 9.12 -11.05
C THR A 41 6.23 9.98 -10.20
N ILE A 42 5.91 10.13 -8.92
CA ILE A 42 6.73 10.91 -7.99
C ILE A 42 6.55 10.36 -6.56
N GLY A 43 7.44 10.72 -5.68
CA GLY A 43 7.41 10.30 -4.28
C GLY A 43 7.63 8.81 -4.14
N TRP A 44 6.79 8.15 -3.40
CA TRP A 44 6.85 6.71 -3.13
C TRP A 44 6.00 5.90 -4.13
N GLY A 45 5.91 6.37 -5.35
CA GLY A 45 5.14 5.70 -6.39
C GLY A 45 3.80 6.36 -6.67
N ALA A 46 3.62 7.62 -6.29
CA ALA A 46 2.38 8.35 -6.50
C ALA A 46 2.20 8.72 -7.97
N THR A 47 0.97 8.52 -8.47
CA THR A 47 0.56 8.91 -9.83
C THR A 47 -0.76 9.67 -9.74
N GLY A 48 -1.21 10.23 -10.83
CA GLY A 48 -2.54 10.83 -10.93
C GLY A 48 -2.50 12.33 -11.18
N PRO A 49 -3.64 13.01 -10.96
CA PRO A 49 -3.77 14.44 -11.26
C PRO A 49 -2.68 15.28 -10.61
N GLY A 50 -2.14 16.23 -11.37
CA GLY A 50 -1.10 17.13 -10.88
C GLY A 50 0.30 16.56 -10.92
N ILE A 51 0.48 15.29 -11.27
CA ILE A 51 1.81 14.67 -11.39
C ILE A 51 2.15 14.59 -12.87
N ARG A 52 3.14 15.39 -13.28
CA ARG A 52 3.54 15.50 -14.68
C ARG A 52 4.99 15.96 -14.74
N ARG A 53 5.53 16.03 -15.94
CA ARG A 53 6.89 16.52 -16.17
C ARG A 53 7.14 17.84 -15.44
N GLY A 54 8.26 17.94 -14.77
CA GLY A 54 8.70 19.17 -14.11
C GLY A 54 8.23 19.32 -12.67
N VAL A 55 7.32 18.45 -12.19
CA VAL A 55 6.86 18.52 -10.81
C VAL A 55 7.98 18.06 -9.87
N VAL A 56 8.20 18.82 -8.81
CA VAL A 56 9.18 18.51 -7.77
C VAL A 56 8.48 18.60 -6.42
N TRP A 57 8.70 17.61 -5.59
CA TRP A 57 8.17 17.57 -4.22
C TRP A 57 9.30 17.63 -3.21
N THR A 58 8.95 18.10 -2.01
CA THR A 58 9.81 17.92 -0.84
C THR A 58 9.61 16.51 -0.29
N GLN A 59 10.52 16.07 0.57
CA GLN A 59 10.36 14.78 1.26
C GLN A 59 9.06 14.77 2.07
N ALA A 60 8.72 15.86 2.74
CA ALA A 60 7.48 15.96 3.50
C ALA A 60 6.25 15.79 2.61
N GLN A 61 6.27 16.33 1.40
CA GLN A 61 5.17 16.16 0.45
C GLN A 61 5.05 14.69 0.01
N ALA A 62 6.16 14.04 -0.28
CA ALA A 62 6.17 12.64 -0.67
C ALA A 62 5.62 11.75 0.46
N ASP A 63 6.08 11.97 1.68
CA ASP A 63 5.63 11.19 2.84
C ASP A 63 4.16 11.45 3.16
N GLY A 64 3.71 12.70 3.07
CA GLY A 64 2.33 13.07 3.30
C GLY A 64 1.39 12.46 2.27
N ARG A 65 1.80 12.42 1.00
CA ARG A 65 1.01 11.79 -0.06
C ARG A 65 0.86 10.28 0.20
N LEU A 66 1.94 9.62 0.61
CA LEU A 66 1.86 8.19 0.95
C LEU A 66 0.87 7.97 2.09
N ALA A 67 0.98 8.74 3.17
CA ALA A 67 0.07 8.61 4.32
C ALA A 67 -1.40 8.80 3.90
N THR A 68 -1.66 9.81 3.07
CA THR A 68 -3.02 10.08 2.57
C THR A 68 -3.54 8.91 1.73
N ASP A 69 -2.72 8.41 0.81
CA ASP A 69 -3.12 7.32 -0.06
C ASP A 69 -3.40 6.05 0.75
N LEU A 70 -2.61 5.78 1.78
CA LEU A 70 -2.76 4.57 2.59
C LEU A 70 -4.09 4.53 3.36
N VAL A 71 -4.68 5.67 3.68
CA VAL A 71 -6.02 5.71 4.29
C VAL A 71 -7.04 5.08 3.35
N GLY A 72 -6.97 5.42 2.06
CA GLY A 72 -7.86 4.84 1.05
C GLY A 72 -7.62 3.36 0.83
N TYR A 73 -6.36 2.94 0.80
CA TYR A 73 -6.01 1.53 0.66
C TYR A 73 -6.44 0.71 1.88
N GLU A 74 -6.34 1.28 3.07
CA GLU A 74 -6.84 0.62 4.28
C GLU A 74 -8.33 0.37 4.19
N ALA A 75 -9.10 1.35 3.72
CA ALA A 75 -10.54 1.17 3.53
C ALA A 75 -10.84 0.01 2.57
N GLY A 76 -10.07 -0.10 1.50
CA GLY A 76 -10.21 -1.21 0.55
C GLY A 76 -9.87 -2.55 1.17
N VAL A 77 -8.85 -2.61 2.03
CA VAL A 77 -8.47 -3.83 2.74
C VAL A 77 -9.57 -4.26 3.70
N VAL A 78 -10.12 -3.32 4.46
CA VAL A 78 -11.22 -3.61 5.40
C VAL A 78 -12.42 -4.20 4.64
N LYS A 79 -12.74 -3.63 3.49
CA LYS A 79 -13.82 -4.13 2.64
C LYS A 79 -13.51 -5.55 2.13
N ALA A 80 -12.28 -5.79 1.69
CA ALA A 80 -11.86 -7.10 1.18
C ALA A 80 -11.90 -8.17 2.27
N LEU A 81 -11.59 -7.81 3.52
CA LEU A 81 -11.64 -8.73 4.65
C LEU A 81 -13.07 -9.17 4.99
N GLY A 82 -14.06 -8.31 4.71
CA GLY A 82 -15.46 -8.67 4.91
C GLY A 82 -15.80 -9.07 6.33
N GLY A 83 -15.17 -8.44 7.32
CA GLY A 83 -15.38 -8.76 8.73
C GLY A 83 -14.41 -9.79 9.30
N ALA A 84 -13.56 -10.40 8.48
CA ALA A 84 -12.54 -11.33 8.96
C ALA A 84 -11.52 -10.60 9.83
N PRO A 85 -11.09 -11.17 10.95
CA PRO A 85 -10.12 -10.51 11.84
C PRO A 85 -8.73 -10.46 11.21
N ALA A 86 -7.98 -9.42 11.58
CA ALA A 86 -6.59 -9.26 11.17
C ALA A 86 -5.85 -8.50 12.26
N THR A 87 -4.63 -8.94 12.56
CA THR A 87 -3.74 -8.19 13.45
C THR A 87 -3.24 -6.94 12.73
N ASP A 88 -2.63 -6.02 13.47
CA ASP A 88 -2.02 -4.82 12.88
C ASP A 88 -0.97 -5.19 11.85
N SER A 89 -0.13 -6.18 12.15
CA SER A 89 0.90 -6.63 11.21
C SER A 89 0.28 -7.23 9.95
N GLN A 90 -0.76 -8.03 10.09
CA GLN A 90 -1.46 -8.61 8.95
C GLN A 90 -2.14 -7.53 8.12
N ARG A 91 -2.82 -6.60 8.76
CA ARG A 91 -3.49 -5.50 8.06
C ARG A 91 -2.48 -4.60 7.36
N GLY A 92 -1.36 -4.30 8.02
CA GLY A 92 -0.29 -3.52 7.42
C GLY A 92 0.28 -4.19 6.16
N ALA A 93 0.50 -5.50 6.22
CA ALA A 93 0.96 -6.25 5.06
C ALA A 93 -0.07 -6.22 3.92
N LEU A 94 -1.36 -6.37 4.24
CA LEU A 94 -2.44 -6.31 3.25
C LEU A 94 -2.54 -4.93 2.61
N ILE A 95 -2.37 -3.87 3.40
CA ILE A 95 -2.38 -2.50 2.89
C ILE A 95 -1.22 -2.28 1.92
N SER A 96 -0.01 -2.74 2.28
CA SER A 96 1.15 -2.61 1.40
C SER A 96 0.95 -3.39 0.09
N MET A 97 0.34 -4.56 0.18
CA MET A 97 -0.01 -5.37 -1.00
C MET A 97 -1.02 -4.64 -1.89
N ALA A 98 -2.07 -4.06 -1.27
CA ALA A 98 -3.07 -3.28 -1.99
C ALA A 98 -2.45 -2.07 -2.70
N TYR A 99 -1.49 -1.43 -2.06
CA TYR A 99 -0.76 -0.33 -2.67
C TYR A 99 -0.02 -0.77 -3.94
N ASN A 100 0.52 -1.99 -3.90
CA ASN A 100 1.31 -2.55 -5.00
C ASN A 100 0.44 -3.08 -6.14
N ILE A 101 -0.62 -3.85 -5.84
CA ILE A 101 -1.42 -4.54 -6.87
C ILE A 101 -2.83 -3.98 -7.05
N GLY A 102 -3.25 -3.05 -6.20
CA GLY A 102 -4.61 -2.52 -6.20
C GLY A 102 -5.56 -3.29 -5.30
N THR A 103 -6.58 -2.62 -4.80
CA THR A 103 -7.55 -3.22 -3.88
C THR A 103 -8.42 -4.28 -4.55
N GLY A 104 -8.75 -4.10 -5.83
CA GLY A 104 -9.52 -5.09 -6.58
C GLY A 104 -8.77 -6.41 -6.75
N ALA A 105 -7.49 -6.34 -7.13
CA ALA A 105 -6.66 -7.53 -7.27
C ALA A 105 -6.44 -8.21 -5.92
N LEU A 106 -6.26 -7.42 -4.85
CA LEU A 106 -6.13 -7.97 -3.51
C LEU A 106 -7.39 -8.75 -3.12
N ALA A 107 -8.56 -8.17 -3.35
CA ALA A 107 -9.83 -8.78 -2.96
C ALA A 107 -10.06 -10.16 -3.60
N SER A 108 -9.52 -10.38 -4.79
CA SER A 108 -9.62 -11.67 -5.49
C SER A 108 -8.37 -12.54 -5.34
N SER A 109 -7.37 -12.10 -4.58
CA SER A 109 -6.10 -12.82 -4.47
C SER A 109 -6.21 -14.10 -3.65
N THR A 110 -5.30 -15.02 -3.91
CA THR A 110 -5.16 -16.24 -3.11
C THR A 110 -4.80 -15.90 -1.67
N LEU A 111 -4.00 -14.85 -1.48
CA LEU A 111 -3.60 -14.40 -0.15
C LEU A 111 -4.81 -14.06 0.72
N ILE A 112 -5.72 -13.22 0.21
CA ILE A 112 -6.88 -12.81 0.99
C ILE A 112 -7.83 -13.99 1.26
N LYS A 113 -7.96 -14.90 0.33
CA LYS A 113 -8.77 -16.11 0.50
C LYS A 113 -8.24 -16.97 1.63
N LYS A 114 -6.93 -17.19 1.67
CA LYS A 114 -6.27 -17.95 2.73
C LYS A 114 -6.44 -17.27 4.08
N HIS A 115 -6.23 -15.96 4.13
CA HIS A 115 -6.39 -15.20 5.37
C HIS A 115 -7.82 -15.33 5.91
N LYS A 116 -8.82 -15.12 5.05
CA LYS A 116 -10.23 -15.20 5.46
C LYS A 116 -10.63 -16.60 5.92
N ALA A 117 -9.98 -17.62 5.40
CA ALA A 117 -10.19 -19.01 5.82
C ALA A 117 -9.46 -19.37 7.11
N GLY A 118 -8.69 -18.45 7.68
CA GLY A 118 -7.90 -18.69 8.88
C GLY A 118 -6.54 -19.33 8.61
N ASP A 119 -6.16 -19.50 7.35
CA ASP A 119 -4.85 -20.04 6.98
C ASP A 119 -3.83 -18.90 6.93
N TYR A 120 -3.44 -18.43 8.09
CA TYR A 120 -2.53 -17.29 8.21
C TYR A 120 -1.11 -17.63 7.75
N ALA A 121 -0.68 -18.85 7.97
CA ALA A 121 0.64 -19.28 7.48
C ALA A 121 0.66 -19.32 5.95
N GLY A 122 -0.40 -19.80 5.33
CA GLY A 122 -0.53 -19.80 3.88
C GLY A 122 -0.59 -18.39 3.30
N ALA A 123 -1.33 -17.50 3.96
CA ALA A 123 -1.42 -16.10 3.57
C ALA A 123 -0.04 -15.43 3.64
N ALA A 124 0.71 -15.68 4.72
CA ALA A 124 2.05 -15.12 4.88
C ALA A 124 3.00 -15.62 3.78
N ALA A 125 2.91 -16.89 3.40
CA ALA A 125 3.71 -17.45 2.32
C ALA A 125 3.38 -16.78 0.97
N GLU A 126 2.10 -16.49 0.72
CA GLU A 126 1.69 -15.78 -0.49
C GLU A 126 2.25 -14.35 -0.49
N PHE A 127 2.19 -13.66 0.65
CA PHE A 127 2.76 -12.32 0.77
C PHE A 127 4.25 -12.32 0.45
N ALA A 128 4.99 -13.30 0.96
CA ALA A 128 6.43 -13.40 0.71
C ALA A 128 6.77 -13.56 -0.77
N ARG A 129 5.88 -14.16 -1.55
CA ARG A 129 6.07 -14.32 -3.00
C ARG A 129 6.00 -12.98 -3.73
N TRP A 130 5.20 -12.05 -3.25
CA TRP A 130 5.08 -10.70 -3.83
C TRP A 130 6.16 -9.76 -3.32
N ASN A 131 6.71 -10.06 -2.17
CA ASN A 131 7.56 -9.19 -1.38
C ASN A 131 9.04 -9.50 -1.61
N LYS A 132 9.46 -9.53 -2.87
CA LYS A 132 10.84 -9.87 -3.23
C LYS A 132 11.65 -8.69 -3.68
#